data_5b51bf244763c48a8fdb1e75d60e198c
#
_entry.id   5b51bf244763c48a8fdb1e75d60e198c
#
_cell.length_a   1.000
_cell.length_b   1.000
_cell.length_c   1.000
_cell.angle_alpha   90.00
_cell.angle_beta   90.00
_cell.angle_gamma   90.00
#
_symmetry.space_group_name_H-M   'P 1'
#
loop_
_entity.id
_entity.type
_entity.pdbx_description
1 polymer ?
#
loop_
_entity_poly.entity_id
_entity_poly.type
_entity_poly.pdbx_seq_one_letter_code
_entity_poly.pdbx_strand_id
1 'polypeptide(L)'
;MVNKNETTNSEKKPIIDNDEALRLIDLIQQGDSNAENELAELGSVFVKAVAKQYVGNGLSDEELIAASRYGIIRASHKFDKSRGFTFAAYAVWWMRQAILQEIRKKENNEEL
;
A
#
# COMPACT_ATOMS: atom_id res chain seq x y z
N MET A 1 20.27 28.27 -1.22
CA MET A 1 20.04 27.77 -1.08
C MET A 1 19.37 27.12 -1.14
N VAL A 2 19.19 27.22 -1.35
CA VAL A 2 18.63 26.51 -1.47
C VAL A 2 18.11 25.86 -1.42
N ASN A 3 18.25 26.02 -1.47
CA ASN A 3 17.79 25.36 -1.46
C ASN A 3 17.27 24.62 -1.42
N LYS A 4 17.22 25.02 -1.43
CA LYS A 4 16.71 24.48 -1.28
C LYS A 4 16.18 23.60 -1.41
N ASN A 5 16.24 23.61 -1.73
CA ASN A 5 15.77 22.78 -1.83
C ASN A 5 15.36 22.02 -1.71
N GLU A 6 15.69 22.10 -1.65
CA GLU A 6 15.37 21.51 -1.39
C GLU A 6 14.58 21.01 -1.27
N THR A 7 14.67 21.42 -1.32
CA THR A 7 13.98 21.21 -1.07
C THR A 7 13.10 20.65 -1.30
N THR A 8 13.54 20.69 -1.85
CA THR A 8 12.46 20.36 -2.36
C THR A 8 11.71 19.61 -1.51
N ASN A 9 11.09 20.15 -1.02
CA ASN A 9 10.44 19.59 -0.05
C ASN A 9 9.25 18.84 -0.40
N SER A 10 9.03 18.72 -1.64
CA SER A 10 8.07 17.78 -2.08
C SER A 10 8.40 16.45 -1.52
N GLU A 11 9.65 16.27 -1.31
CA GLU A 11 10.06 15.05 -0.72
C GLU A 11 9.57 14.94 0.71
N LYS A 12 9.10 16.01 1.27
CA LYS A 12 8.54 15.95 2.61
C LYS A 12 7.08 15.56 2.62
N LYS A 13 6.45 15.48 1.46
CA LYS A 13 5.07 15.06 1.43
C LYS A 13 4.99 13.59 1.80
N PRO A 14 4.06 13.21 2.67
CA PRO A 14 3.92 11.81 3.00
C PRO A 14 3.45 11.02 1.78
N ILE A 15 3.81 9.76 1.74
CA ILE A 15 3.37 8.86 0.68
C ILE A 15 1.85 8.75 0.66
N ILE A 16 1.26 8.81 1.83
CA ILE A 16 -0.18 8.83 1.99
C ILE A 16 -0.49 9.75 3.16
N ASP A 17 -1.51 10.56 3.03
CA ASP A 17 -1.93 11.46 4.10
C ASP A 17 -2.40 10.61 5.28
N ASN A 18 -1.66 10.65 6.38
CA ASN A 18 -1.94 9.75 7.50
C ASN A 18 -3.26 10.07 8.19
N ASP A 19 -3.59 11.36 8.35
CA ASP A 19 -4.84 11.72 9.00
C ASP A 19 -6.04 11.26 8.20
N GLU A 20 -5.98 11.42 6.89
CA GLU A 20 -7.06 10.97 6.03
C GLU A 20 -7.14 9.44 6.01
N ALA A 21 -5.98 8.78 6.01
CA ALA A 21 -5.96 7.32 6.08
C ALA A 21 -6.63 6.83 7.37
N LEU A 22 -6.32 7.47 8.50
CA LEU A 22 -6.91 7.05 9.77
C LEU A 22 -8.43 7.23 9.78
N ARG A 23 -8.91 8.32 9.16
CA ARG A 23 -10.35 8.54 9.06
C ARG A 23 -11.01 7.40 8.28
N LEU A 24 -10.41 7.04 7.15
CA LEU A 24 -10.94 5.95 6.33
C LEU A 24 -10.84 4.61 7.03
N ILE A 25 -9.75 4.37 7.75
CA ILE A 25 -9.57 3.12 8.48
C ILE A 25 -10.66 2.93 9.54
N ASP A 26 -11.01 4.00 10.23
CA ASP A 26 -12.11 3.91 11.20
C ASP A 26 -13.39 3.43 10.52
N LEU A 27 -13.69 3.98 9.35
CA LEU A 27 -14.88 3.57 8.60
C LEU A 27 -14.78 2.12 8.12
N ILE A 28 -13.59 1.74 7.64
CA ILE A 28 -13.37 0.38 7.16
C ILE A 28 -13.60 -0.63 8.28
N GLN A 29 -13.07 -0.33 9.46
CA GLN A 29 -13.19 -1.24 10.59
C GLN A 29 -14.62 -1.31 11.13
N GLN A 30 -15.44 -0.34 10.75
CA GLN A 30 -16.87 -0.38 11.06
C GLN A 30 -17.69 -1.07 9.98
N GLY A 31 -17.04 -1.52 8.90
CA GLY A 31 -17.72 -2.27 7.86
C GLY A 31 -18.05 -1.51 6.59
N ASP A 32 -17.51 -0.30 6.43
CA ASP A 32 -17.80 0.52 5.25
C ASP A 32 -16.91 0.11 4.09
N SER A 33 -17.47 -0.63 3.13
CA SER A 33 -16.69 -1.12 2.00
C SER A 33 -16.35 -0.02 1.00
N ASN A 34 -17.13 1.06 0.95
CA ASN A 34 -16.77 2.19 0.08
C ASN A 34 -15.48 2.85 0.55
N ALA A 35 -15.25 2.86 1.87
CA ALA A 35 -14.02 3.43 2.41
C ALA A 35 -12.79 2.66 1.99
N GLU A 36 -12.91 1.35 1.72
CA GLU A 36 -11.79 0.57 1.19
C GLU A 36 -11.34 1.10 -0.16
N ASN A 37 -12.30 1.37 -1.05
CA ASN A 37 -11.96 1.93 -2.35
C ASN A 37 -11.34 3.31 -2.23
N GLU A 38 -11.86 4.13 -1.32
CA GLU A 38 -11.32 5.46 -1.11
C GLU A 38 -9.88 5.39 -0.58
N LEU A 39 -9.61 4.45 0.30
CA LEU A 39 -8.25 4.30 0.83
C LEU A 39 -7.29 3.87 -0.28
N ALA A 40 -7.71 2.93 -1.12
CA ALA A 40 -6.87 2.48 -2.22
C ALA A 40 -6.59 3.62 -3.20
N GLU A 41 -7.59 4.49 -3.44
CA GLU A 41 -7.39 5.66 -4.29
C GLU A 41 -6.46 6.68 -3.65
N LEU A 42 -6.66 6.94 -2.36
CA LEU A 42 -5.79 7.84 -1.61
C LEU A 42 -4.34 7.38 -1.69
N GLY A 43 -4.11 6.08 -1.60
CA GLY A 43 -2.79 5.50 -1.62
C GLY A 43 -2.35 4.97 -2.97
N SER A 44 -2.98 5.41 -4.08
CA SER A 44 -2.71 4.79 -5.39
C SER A 44 -1.24 4.93 -5.81
N VAL A 45 -0.61 6.07 -5.53
CA VAL A 45 0.81 6.25 -5.86
C VAL A 45 1.67 5.29 -5.04
N PHE A 46 1.34 5.14 -3.77
CA PHE A 46 2.04 4.23 -2.88
C PHE A 46 1.88 2.78 -3.34
N VAL A 47 0.65 2.39 -3.69
CA VAL A 47 0.36 1.04 -4.19
C VAL A 47 1.22 0.73 -5.41
N LYS A 48 1.28 1.68 -6.36
CA LYS A 48 2.04 1.48 -7.58
C LYS A 48 3.54 1.46 -7.32
N ALA A 49 4.01 2.29 -6.39
CA ALA A 49 5.44 2.35 -6.07
C ALA A 49 5.93 1.03 -5.49
N VAL A 50 5.14 0.43 -4.59
CA VAL A 50 5.52 -0.87 -4.02
C VAL A 50 5.46 -1.97 -5.07
N ALA A 51 4.41 -1.95 -5.91
CA ALA A 51 4.28 -2.94 -6.98
C ALA A 51 5.48 -2.90 -7.92
N LYS A 52 5.97 -1.70 -8.24
CA LYS A 52 7.06 -1.53 -9.17
C LYS A 52 8.36 -2.19 -8.69
N GLN A 53 8.51 -2.36 -7.38
CA GLN A 53 9.70 -2.98 -6.82
C GLN A 53 9.83 -4.45 -7.21
N TYR A 54 8.75 -5.05 -7.68
CA TYR A 54 8.72 -6.51 -7.95
C TYR A 54 8.57 -6.85 -9.43
N VAL A 55 8.77 -5.88 -10.30
CA VAL A 55 8.72 -6.11 -11.75
C VAL A 55 9.78 -7.15 -12.12
N GLY A 56 9.43 -8.08 -13.00
CA GLY A 56 10.37 -9.09 -13.45
C GLY A 56 10.32 -10.39 -12.69
N ASN A 57 9.33 -10.55 -11.80
CA ASN A 57 9.21 -11.78 -11.01
C ASN A 57 8.05 -12.65 -11.45
N GLY A 58 7.62 -12.51 -12.68
CA GLY A 58 6.62 -13.42 -13.25
C GLY A 58 5.20 -12.90 -13.26
N LEU A 59 4.91 -11.84 -12.51
CA LEU A 59 3.58 -11.22 -12.52
C LEU A 59 3.56 -10.05 -13.47
N SER A 60 2.42 -9.84 -14.13
CA SER A 60 2.22 -8.64 -14.95
C SER A 60 2.12 -7.41 -14.05
N ASP A 61 2.27 -6.24 -14.67
CA ASP A 61 2.09 -4.98 -13.91
C ASP A 61 0.71 -4.92 -13.26
N GLU A 62 -0.32 -5.37 -13.97
CA GLU A 62 -1.67 -5.36 -13.42
C GLU A 62 -1.81 -6.30 -12.24
N GLU A 63 -1.18 -7.48 -12.33
CA GLU A 63 -1.21 -8.44 -11.24
C GLU A 63 -0.48 -7.89 -10.02
N LEU A 64 0.64 -7.22 -10.24
CA LEU A 64 1.41 -6.63 -9.15
C LEU A 64 0.61 -5.53 -8.45
N ILE A 65 -0.02 -4.67 -9.24
CA ILE A 65 -0.82 -3.58 -8.66
C ILE A 65 -2.02 -4.15 -7.89
N ALA A 66 -2.67 -5.16 -8.44
CA ALA A 66 -3.82 -5.77 -7.75
C ALA A 66 -3.39 -6.39 -6.42
N ALA A 67 -2.24 -7.07 -6.39
CA ALA A 67 -1.74 -7.68 -5.16
C ALA A 67 -1.38 -6.61 -4.13
N SER A 68 -0.71 -5.54 -4.59
CA SER A 68 -0.32 -4.43 -3.73
C SER A 68 -1.57 -3.75 -3.14
N ARG A 69 -2.57 -3.52 -3.96
CA ARG A 69 -3.83 -2.92 -3.53
C ARG A 69 -4.53 -3.81 -2.49
N TYR A 70 -4.54 -5.10 -2.72
CA TYR A 70 -5.10 -6.04 -1.76
C TYR A 70 -4.37 -5.91 -0.42
N GLY A 71 -3.05 -5.76 -0.46
CA GLY A 71 -2.25 -5.64 0.75
C GLY A 71 -2.59 -4.41 1.57
N ILE A 72 -2.76 -3.25 0.91
CA ILE A 72 -3.06 -2.03 1.65
C ILE A 72 -4.46 -2.11 2.28
N ILE A 73 -5.40 -2.76 1.61
CA ILE A 73 -6.74 -2.95 2.16
C ILE A 73 -6.70 -3.89 3.36
N ARG A 74 -5.96 -5.00 3.24
CA ARG A 74 -5.80 -5.92 4.37
C ARG A 74 -5.18 -5.19 5.57
N ALA A 75 -4.17 -4.37 5.31
CA ALA A 75 -3.53 -3.60 6.37
C ALA A 75 -4.54 -2.72 7.10
N SER A 76 -5.47 -2.12 6.35
CA SER A 76 -6.44 -1.21 6.94
C SER A 76 -7.36 -1.91 7.94
N HIS A 77 -7.65 -3.18 7.70
CA HIS A 77 -8.49 -3.96 8.61
C HIS A 77 -7.76 -4.34 9.89
N LYS A 78 -6.43 -4.40 9.83
CA LYS A 78 -5.62 -4.88 10.96
C LYS A 78 -4.91 -3.77 11.71
N PHE A 79 -4.96 -2.55 11.21
CA PHE A 79 -4.18 -1.45 11.77
C PHE A 79 -4.70 -1.06 13.16
N ASP A 80 -3.77 -0.87 14.08
CA ASP A 80 -4.07 -0.43 15.44
C ASP A 80 -3.41 0.94 15.63
N LYS A 81 -4.20 2.00 15.52
CA LYS A 81 -3.66 3.35 15.56
C LYS A 81 -3.09 3.72 16.92
N SER A 82 -3.43 2.97 17.95
CA SER A 82 -2.91 3.26 19.29
C SER A 82 -1.42 2.91 19.41
N ARG A 83 -0.85 2.19 18.43
CA ARG A 83 0.54 1.77 18.48
C ARG A 83 1.52 2.87 18.12
N GLY A 84 1.06 3.99 17.58
CA GLY A 84 1.90 5.17 17.44
C GLY A 84 2.70 5.30 16.15
N PHE A 85 2.66 4.33 15.24
CA PHE A 85 3.36 4.46 13.96
C PHE A 85 2.36 4.83 12.87
N THR A 86 2.88 5.31 11.74
CA THR A 86 2.02 5.72 10.64
C THR A 86 1.45 4.51 9.92
N PHE A 87 0.30 4.72 9.27
CA PHE A 87 -0.31 3.66 8.50
C PHE A 87 0.62 3.20 7.37
N ALA A 88 1.29 4.13 6.68
CA ALA A 88 2.17 3.76 5.56
C ALA A 88 3.26 2.79 6.01
N ALA A 89 3.88 3.04 7.17
CA ALA A 89 4.93 2.17 7.66
C ALA A 89 4.43 0.75 7.93
N TYR A 90 3.21 0.64 8.39
CA TYR A 90 2.58 -0.65 8.65
C TYR A 90 2.15 -1.33 7.35
N ALA A 91 1.54 -0.54 6.46
CA ALA A 91 0.92 -1.09 5.26
C ALA A 91 1.93 -1.68 4.29
N VAL A 92 3.14 -1.12 4.23
CA VAL A 92 4.13 -1.59 3.26
C VAL A 92 4.46 -3.06 3.47
N TRP A 93 4.48 -3.52 4.72
CA TRP A 93 4.74 -4.94 5.00
C TRP A 93 3.63 -5.81 4.41
N TRP A 94 2.37 -5.41 4.61
CA TRP A 94 1.24 -6.17 4.09
C TRP A 94 1.25 -6.21 2.57
N MET A 95 1.59 -5.08 1.95
CA MET A 95 1.63 -4.98 0.50
C MET A 95 2.69 -5.90 -0.09
N ARG A 96 3.87 -5.91 0.52
CA ARG A 96 4.94 -6.79 0.07
C ARG A 96 4.58 -8.26 0.25
N GLN A 97 3.99 -8.60 1.38
CA GLN A 97 3.59 -9.99 1.61
C GLN A 97 2.55 -10.44 0.61
N ALA A 98 1.60 -9.57 0.27
CA ALA A 98 0.57 -9.92 -0.70
C ALA A 98 1.20 -10.20 -2.07
N ILE A 99 2.15 -9.36 -2.47
CA ILE A 99 2.83 -9.56 -3.76
C ILE A 99 3.64 -10.85 -3.75
N LEU A 100 4.43 -11.08 -2.70
CA LEU A 100 5.25 -12.28 -2.62
C LEU A 100 4.40 -13.55 -2.64
N GLN A 101 3.25 -13.50 -2.01
CA GLN A 101 2.35 -14.65 -2.01
C GLN A 101 1.86 -14.95 -3.42
N GLU A 102 1.53 -13.92 -4.20
CA GLU A 102 1.08 -14.12 -5.57
C GLU A 102 2.22 -14.64 -6.46
N ILE A 103 3.43 -14.19 -6.24
CA ILE A 103 4.58 -14.68 -6.97
C ILE A 103 4.76 -16.17 -6.70
N ARG A 104 4.71 -16.57 -5.43
CA ARG A 104 4.87 -17.98 -5.05
C ARG A 104 3.76 -18.85 -5.65
N LYS A 105 2.54 -18.34 -5.66
CA LYS A 105 1.42 -19.09 -6.24
C LYS A 105 1.65 -19.34 -7.73
N LYS A 106 2.13 -18.32 -8.43
CA LYS A 106 2.36 -18.47 -9.85
C LYS A 106 3.50 -19.46 -10.13
N GLU A 107 4.56 -19.41 -9.35
CA GLU A 107 5.67 -20.33 -9.48
C GLU A 107 5.20 -21.78 -9.27
N ASN A 108 4.39 -22.01 -8.26
CA ASN A 108 3.89 -23.34 -7.98
C ASN A 108 3.00 -23.84 -9.10
N ASN A 109 2.17 -22.97 -9.67
CA ASN A 109 1.31 -23.38 -10.77
C ASN A 109 2.10 -23.74 -12.01
N GLU A 110 3.20 -23.02 -12.25
CA GLU A 110 4.03 -23.29 -13.42
C GLU A 110 4.79 -24.60 -13.31
N GLU A 111 5.01 -25.07 -12.09
CA GLU A 111 5.69 -26.32 -11.88
C GLU A 111 4.78 -27.52 -12.12
N LEU A 112 3.49 -27.29 -12.16
CA LEU A 112 2.55 -28.37 -12.43
C LEU A 112 2.41 -28.65 -13.92
#